data_36a946644817c368cf226e995b440891
#
_entry.id   36a946644817c368cf226e995b440891
#
_cell.length_a   1.000
_cell.length_b   1.000
_cell.length_c   1.000
_cell.angle_alpha   90.00
_cell.angle_beta   90.00
_cell.angle_gamma   90.00
#
_symmetry.space_group_name_H-M   'P 1'
#
loop_
_entity.id
_entity.type
_entity.pdbx_description
1 polymer ?
#
loop_
_entity_poly.entity_id
_entity_poly.type
_entity_poly.pdbx_seq_one_letter_code
_entity_poly.pdbx_strand_id
1 'polypeptide(L)'
;CIRDRLHIRTFYIGGGTPTSLNAPQLEQLMSHIAKTFDLAKLDEYTVEAGRPDCTDAEKLRIIKKYGATRISINPQTFSDTVLQNIGRRHTAQDIIDCFAAARAAGHTNINMDLIAGLPGDTVEGFAASLRQAIALAPENITVHTLTLKRASNIVVEHRAADYADVAAMLDSCSMLAEAGYRPYYMYRQKGTLQNLENIGWAKPGFECLYNIYICLLYTSD
;
A
#
# COMPACT_ATOMS: atom_id res chain seq x y z
N CYS A 1 -14.74 -21.53 -24.20
CA CYS A 1 -14.46 -21.63 -22.77
C CYS A 1 -14.92 -20.34 -22.08
N ILE A 2 -15.33 -20.39 -20.78
CA ILE A 2 -15.75 -19.18 -20.05
C ILE A 2 -14.61 -18.16 -20.03
N ARG A 3 -13.37 -18.62 -19.86
CA ARG A 3 -12.16 -17.80 -19.84
C ARG A 3 -12.05 -16.88 -21.08
N ASP A 4 -12.45 -17.34 -22.25
CA ASP A 4 -12.29 -16.59 -23.51
C ASP A 4 -13.32 -15.46 -23.67
N ARG A 5 -14.32 -15.40 -22.78
CA ARG A 5 -15.39 -14.40 -22.76
C ARG A 5 -15.21 -13.36 -21.65
N LEU A 6 -14.23 -13.56 -20.76
CA LEU A 6 -13.98 -12.64 -19.64
C LEU A 6 -13.05 -11.53 -20.11
N HIS A 7 -13.49 -10.30 -19.96
CA HIS A 7 -12.65 -9.10 -20.09
C HIS A 7 -12.10 -8.73 -18.71
N ILE A 8 -10.83 -9.08 -18.46
CA ILE A 8 -10.12 -8.66 -17.27
C ILE A 8 -9.73 -7.19 -17.48
N ARG A 9 -10.17 -6.30 -16.59
CA ARG A 9 -9.85 -4.88 -16.62
C ARG A 9 -8.71 -4.52 -15.69
N THR A 10 -8.65 -5.18 -14.51
CA THR A 10 -7.59 -4.95 -13.52
C THR A 10 -6.94 -6.27 -13.12
N PHE A 11 -5.64 -6.24 -12.91
CA PHE A 11 -4.88 -7.37 -12.41
C PHE A 11 -4.03 -6.93 -11.21
N TYR A 12 -4.13 -7.66 -10.10
CA TYR A 12 -3.47 -7.30 -8.85
C TYR A 12 -2.68 -8.49 -8.31
N ILE A 13 -1.38 -8.30 -8.08
CA ILE A 13 -0.52 -9.28 -7.41
C ILE A 13 -0.23 -8.77 -6.00
N GLY A 14 -0.82 -9.42 -5.02
CA GLY A 14 -0.70 -9.07 -3.61
C GLY A 14 -0.96 -10.28 -2.70
N GLY A 15 -1.33 -10.01 -1.44
CA GLY A 15 -1.73 -11.03 -0.46
C GLY A 15 -0.60 -11.65 0.35
N GLY A 16 0.57 -11.30 0.12
CA GLY A 16 1.83 -11.49 0.83
C GLY A 16 2.76 -10.39 0.37
N THR A 17 4.03 -10.66 0.24
CA THR A 17 4.94 -9.71 -0.40
C THR A 17 5.51 -10.36 -1.66
N PRO A 18 5.01 -10.04 -2.86
CA PRO A 18 5.49 -10.64 -4.11
C PRO A 18 7.01 -10.50 -4.29
N THR A 19 7.57 -9.39 -3.81
CA THR A 19 9.01 -9.12 -3.83
C THR A 19 9.82 -9.92 -2.79
N SER A 20 9.19 -10.77 -1.96
CA SER A 20 9.90 -11.78 -1.15
C SER A 20 10.48 -12.90 -2.01
N LEU A 21 9.96 -13.12 -3.21
CA LEU A 21 10.59 -13.97 -4.22
C LEU A 21 11.94 -13.39 -4.61
N ASN A 22 12.92 -14.24 -4.90
CA ASN A 22 14.17 -13.77 -5.51
C ASN A 22 13.91 -13.29 -6.95
N ALA A 23 14.84 -12.52 -7.52
CA ALA A 23 14.65 -11.92 -8.84
C ALA A 23 14.32 -12.94 -9.96
N PRO A 24 15.03 -14.10 -10.07
CA PRO A 24 14.65 -15.12 -11.05
C PRO A 24 13.25 -15.71 -10.85
N GLN A 25 12.83 -15.94 -9.61
CA GLN A 25 11.47 -16.45 -9.30
C GLN A 25 10.39 -15.41 -9.64
N LEU A 26 10.64 -14.16 -9.29
CA LEU A 26 9.74 -13.05 -9.63
C LEU A 26 9.63 -12.91 -11.15
N GLU A 27 10.74 -12.98 -11.88
CA GLU A 27 10.74 -12.90 -13.35
C GLU A 27 9.99 -14.08 -13.96
N GLN A 28 10.18 -15.31 -13.45
CA GLN A 28 9.44 -16.49 -13.90
C GLN A 28 7.94 -16.32 -13.70
N LEU A 29 7.50 -15.83 -12.53
CA LEU A 29 6.09 -15.54 -12.23
C LEU A 29 5.53 -14.51 -13.21
N MET A 30 6.21 -13.36 -13.34
CA MET A 30 5.74 -12.27 -14.20
C MET A 30 5.69 -12.69 -15.67
N SER A 31 6.69 -13.46 -16.14
CA SER A 31 6.72 -14.03 -17.48
C SER A 31 5.56 -15.00 -17.73
N HIS A 32 5.24 -15.85 -16.76
CA HIS A 32 4.12 -16.78 -16.87
C HIS A 32 2.77 -16.03 -16.95
N ILE A 33 2.59 -15.01 -16.13
CA ILE A 33 1.40 -14.15 -16.17
C ILE A 33 1.28 -13.48 -17.54
N ALA A 34 2.36 -12.90 -18.07
CA ALA A 34 2.36 -12.24 -19.37
C ALA A 34 2.06 -13.16 -20.55
N LYS A 35 2.40 -14.46 -20.43
CA LYS A 35 2.05 -15.48 -21.44
C LYS A 35 0.61 -15.97 -21.34
N THR A 36 0.02 -15.85 -20.13
CA THR A 36 -1.31 -16.41 -19.84
C THR A 36 -2.42 -15.39 -20.06
N PHE A 37 -2.14 -14.12 -19.79
CA PHE A 37 -3.11 -13.03 -19.84
C PHE A 37 -2.66 -11.95 -20.83
N ASP A 38 -3.61 -11.34 -21.53
CA ASP A 38 -3.35 -10.18 -22.38
C ASP A 38 -3.24 -8.91 -21.53
N LEU A 39 -2.04 -8.67 -21.02
CA LEU A 39 -1.77 -7.54 -20.12
C LEU A 39 -1.91 -6.18 -20.81
N ALA A 40 -1.83 -6.13 -22.14
CA ALA A 40 -1.97 -4.88 -22.92
C ALA A 40 -3.40 -4.33 -22.89
N LYS A 41 -4.39 -5.17 -22.57
CA LYS A 41 -5.81 -4.80 -22.47
C LYS A 41 -6.24 -4.40 -21.06
N LEU A 42 -5.34 -4.45 -20.09
CA LEU A 42 -5.65 -4.06 -18.73
C LEU A 42 -5.69 -2.53 -18.58
N ASP A 43 -6.69 -2.04 -17.88
CA ASP A 43 -6.75 -0.64 -17.45
C ASP A 43 -5.74 -0.39 -16.32
N GLU A 44 -5.53 -1.39 -15.44
CA GLU A 44 -4.57 -1.32 -14.34
C GLU A 44 -3.92 -2.69 -14.08
N TYR A 45 -2.60 -2.69 -13.93
CA TYR A 45 -1.82 -3.84 -13.45
C TYR A 45 -0.99 -3.41 -12.25
N THR A 46 -1.41 -3.85 -11.06
CA THR A 46 -0.78 -3.51 -9.79
C THR A 46 0.07 -4.66 -9.25
N VAL A 47 1.25 -4.34 -8.73
CA VAL A 47 2.12 -5.27 -7.99
C VAL A 47 2.48 -4.68 -6.64
N GLU A 48 2.25 -5.42 -5.55
CA GLU A 48 2.73 -5.06 -4.23
C GLU A 48 4.25 -5.24 -4.12
N ALA A 49 4.98 -4.13 -4.07
CA ALA A 49 6.39 -4.06 -3.68
C ALA A 49 6.49 -3.65 -2.19
N GLY A 50 5.61 -4.22 -1.38
CA GLY A 50 5.17 -3.66 -0.09
C GLY A 50 6.22 -3.56 1.00
N ARG A 51 7.38 -4.24 0.87
CA ARG A 51 8.41 -4.23 1.90
C ARG A 51 9.75 -3.78 1.32
N PRO A 52 10.28 -2.62 1.76
CA PRO A 52 11.59 -2.13 1.32
C PRO A 52 12.74 -3.14 1.54
N ASP A 53 12.73 -3.87 2.66
CA ASP A 53 13.73 -4.90 2.99
C ASP A 53 13.73 -6.13 2.04
N CYS A 54 12.71 -6.28 1.22
CA CYS A 54 12.58 -7.36 0.23
C CYS A 54 12.58 -6.85 -1.22
N THR A 55 12.64 -5.55 -1.42
CA THR A 55 12.47 -4.91 -2.73
C THR A 55 13.76 -4.19 -3.13
N ASP A 56 14.37 -4.65 -4.20
CA ASP A 56 15.59 -4.08 -4.76
C ASP A 56 15.36 -3.52 -6.17
N ALA A 57 16.36 -2.81 -6.70
CA ALA A 57 16.29 -2.19 -8.01
C ALA A 57 16.12 -3.21 -9.16
N GLU A 58 16.62 -4.44 -9.01
CA GLU A 58 16.47 -5.49 -10.02
C GLU A 58 15.01 -5.94 -10.10
N LYS A 59 14.38 -6.23 -8.96
CA LYS A 59 12.97 -6.61 -8.88
C LYS A 59 12.05 -5.53 -9.40
N LEU A 60 12.33 -4.26 -9.06
CA LEU A 60 11.57 -3.11 -9.58
C LEU A 60 11.65 -3.01 -11.10
N ARG A 61 12.85 -3.24 -11.69
CA ARG A 61 13.00 -3.30 -13.15
C ARG A 61 12.23 -4.47 -13.77
N ILE A 62 12.24 -5.65 -13.13
CA ILE A 62 11.46 -6.81 -13.57
C ILE A 62 9.96 -6.47 -13.58
N ILE A 63 9.44 -5.92 -12.50
CA ILE A 63 8.03 -5.53 -12.39
C ILE A 63 7.67 -4.54 -13.51
N LYS A 64 8.53 -3.55 -13.77
CA LYS A 64 8.32 -2.58 -14.85
C LYS A 64 8.38 -3.22 -16.24
N LYS A 65 9.37 -4.09 -16.47
CA LYS A 65 9.56 -4.84 -17.74
C LYS A 65 8.31 -5.61 -18.15
N TYR A 66 7.60 -6.20 -17.20
CA TYR A 66 6.39 -6.98 -17.45
C TYR A 66 5.09 -6.16 -17.42
N GLY A 67 5.20 -4.83 -17.49
CA GLY A 67 4.07 -3.95 -17.78
C GLY A 67 3.24 -3.53 -16.58
N ALA A 68 3.72 -3.72 -15.33
CA ALA A 68 3.01 -3.17 -14.18
C ALA A 68 2.84 -1.65 -14.31
N THR A 69 1.60 -1.19 -14.28
CA THR A 69 1.24 0.22 -14.40
C THR A 69 1.25 0.92 -13.05
N ARG A 70 1.07 0.16 -11.97
CA ARG A 70 1.04 0.65 -10.58
C ARG A 70 1.81 -0.30 -9.66
N ILE A 71 2.51 0.27 -8.68
CA ILE A 71 3.11 -0.51 -7.58
C ILE A 71 2.68 0.08 -6.24
N SER A 72 2.75 -0.73 -5.18
CA SER A 72 2.53 -0.27 -3.81
C SER A 72 3.79 -0.50 -2.98
N ILE A 73 4.31 0.57 -2.36
CA ILE A 73 5.38 0.54 -1.37
C ILE A 73 4.73 0.88 -0.03
N ASN A 74 4.84 -0.01 0.97
CA ASN A 74 4.04 0.09 2.18
C ASN A 74 4.91 0.45 3.39
N PRO A 75 5.19 1.76 3.63
CA PRO A 75 5.99 2.20 4.78
C PRO A 75 5.37 1.82 6.12
N GLN A 76 4.08 1.88 6.25
CA GLN A 76 3.26 1.79 7.46
C GLN A 76 3.40 3.04 8.36
N THR A 77 4.62 3.49 8.59
CA THR A 77 5.05 4.70 9.29
C THR A 77 6.46 5.08 8.85
N PHE A 78 6.89 6.30 9.11
CA PHE A 78 8.28 6.75 8.95
C PHE A 78 9.00 6.90 10.30
N SER A 79 8.44 6.41 11.39
CA SER A 79 9.08 6.36 12.70
C SER A 79 9.84 5.05 12.86
N ASP A 80 11.18 5.10 12.93
CA ASP A 80 12.01 3.89 13.11
C ASP A 80 11.68 3.16 14.42
N THR A 81 11.36 3.88 15.49
CA THR A 81 10.93 3.28 16.75
C THR A 81 9.63 2.49 16.59
N VAL A 82 8.64 3.08 15.89
CA VAL A 82 7.36 2.41 15.66
C VAL A 82 7.54 1.22 14.71
N LEU A 83 8.38 1.34 13.67
CA LEU A 83 8.73 0.23 12.78
C LEU A 83 9.31 -0.96 13.57
N GLN A 84 10.24 -0.70 14.49
CA GLN A 84 10.80 -1.73 15.36
C GLN A 84 9.73 -2.37 16.27
N ASN A 85 8.85 -1.56 16.85
CA ASN A 85 7.75 -2.04 17.71
C ASN A 85 6.80 -2.99 16.99
N ILE A 86 6.57 -2.80 15.70
CA ILE A 86 5.71 -3.66 14.87
C ILE A 86 6.48 -4.78 14.16
N GLY A 87 7.76 -4.98 14.49
CA GLY A 87 8.59 -6.06 13.95
C GLY A 87 9.03 -5.84 12.49
N ARG A 88 9.08 -4.60 12.02
CA ARG A 88 9.64 -4.28 10.71
C ARG A 88 11.17 -4.18 10.81
N ARG A 89 11.86 -4.64 9.78
CA ARG A 89 13.34 -4.66 9.73
C ARG A 89 13.92 -3.47 8.97
N HIS A 90 13.09 -2.78 8.17
CA HIS A 90 13.51 -1.60 7.42
C HIS A 90 13.36 -0.33 8.24
N THR A 91 14.08 0.69 7.85
CA THR A 91 14.08 2.04 8.41
C THR A 91 13.32 3.02 7.51
N ALA A 92 13.09 4.23 8.00
CA ALA A 92 12.55 5.34 7.20
C ALA A 92 13.44 5.65 5.97
N GLN A 93 14.77 5.54 6.13
CA GLN A 93 15.70 5.75 5.02
C GLN A 93 15.55 4.66 3.95
N ASP A 94 15.39 3.39 4.33
CA ASP A 94 15.16 2.29 3.37
C ASP A 94 13.88 2.51 2.55
N ILE A 95 12.85 3.12 3.14
CA ILE A 95 11.62 3.48 2.42
C ILE A 95 11.90 4.54 1.36
N ILE A 96 12.66 5.58 1.71
CA ILE A 96 13.04 6.67 0.82
C ILE A 96 13.88 6.13 -0.35
N ASP A 97 14.86 5.27 -0.04
CA ASP A 97 15.75 4.67 -1.03
C ASP A 97 14.99 3.73 -1.98
N CYS A 98 14.07 2.92 -1.43
CA CYS A 98 13.20 2.06 -2.23
C CYS A 98 12.29 2.88 -3.17
N PHE A 99 11.73 3.98 -2.68
CA PHE A 99 10.91 4.88 -3.49
C PHE A 99 11.74 5.52 -4.63
N ALA A 100 12.94 6.01 -4.33
CA ALA A 100 13.86 6.55 -5.32
C ALA A 100 14.26 5.51 -6.38
N ALA A 101 14.55 4.26 -5.95
CA ALA A 101 14.83 3.15 -6.85
C ALA A 101 13.64 2.81 -7.76
N ALA A 102 12.42 2.88 -7.24
CA ALA A 102 11.20 2.68 -8.02
C ALA A 102 11.02 3.76 -9.09
N ARG A 103 11.25 5.02 -8.74
CA ARG A 103 11.25 6.13 -9.71
C ARG A 103 12.35 5.94 -10.78
N ALA A 104 13.56 5.57 -10.37
CA ALA A 104 14.66 5.28 -11.30
C ALA A 104 14.38 4.10 -12.24
N ALA A 105 13.60 3.09 -11.79
CA ALA A 105 13.11 1.99 -12.61
C ALA A 105 11.96 2.40 -13.56
N GLY A 106 11.48 3.64 -13.51
CA GLY A 106 10.45 4.20 -14.38
C GLY A 106 9.01 3.99 -13.89
N HIS A 107 8.79 3.68 -12.60
CA HIS A 107 7.45 3.64 -12.03
C HIS A 107 6.92 5.06 -11.79
N THR A 108 5.78 5.36 -12.39
CA THR A 108 5.11 6.68 -12.36
C THR A 108 3.79 6.67 -11.60
N ASN A 109 3.30 5.52 -11.17
CA ASN A 109 2.12 5.38 -10.32
C ASN A 109 2.49 4.51 -9.11
N ILE A 110 2.82 5.18 -8.00
CA ILE A 110 3.25 4.55 -6.76
C ILE A 110 2.23 4.88 -5.67
N ASN A 111 1.76 3.85 -4.98
CA ASN A 111 0.98 3.99 -3.77
C ASN A 111 1.86 3.82 -2.53
N MET A 112 1.55 4.54 -1.46
CA MET A 112 2.14 4.35 -0.14
C MET A 112 1.04 4.08 0.89
N ASP A 113 1.19 3.00 1.68
CA ASP A 113 0.27 2.69 2.75
C ASP A 113 0.83 3.17 4.10
N LEU A 114 0.02 3.94 4.83
CA LEU A 114 0.27 4.33 6.21
C LEU A 114 -0.79 3.73 7.12
N ILE A 115 -0.44 3.48 8.38
CA ILE A 115 -1.38 2.94 9.37
C ILE A 115 -1.48 3.90 10.56
N ALA A 116 -2.68 4.40 10.82
CA ALA A 116 -3.01 5.14 12.02
C ALA A 116 -3.29 4.17 13.19
N GLY A 117 -2.79 4.49 14.37
CA GLY A 117 -2.99 3.72 15.59
C GLY A 117 -1.96 2.61 15.82
N LEU A 118 -0.79 2.67 15.21
CA LEU A 118 0.30 1.71 15.49
C LEU A 118 0.77 1.82 16.95
N PRO A 119 1.17 0.70 17.59
CA PRO A 119 1.65 0.70 18.96
C PRO A 119 2.89 1.59 19.15
N GLY A 120 2.81 2.51 20.09
CA GLY A 120 3.87 3.47 20.39
C GLY A 120 3.95 4.66 19.43
N ASP A 121 3.02 4.78 18.49
CA ASP A 121 2.89 5.99 17.68
C ASP A 121 2.08 7.07 18.41
N THR A 122 2.25 8.31 17.99
CA THR A 122 1.54 9.48 18.53
C THR A 122 0.84 10.22 17.40
N VAL A 123 -0.07 11.14 17.75
CA VAL A 123 -0.73 12.01 16.74
C VAL A 123 0.32 12.81 15.96
N GLU A 124 1.31 13.37 16.64
CA GLU A 124 2.41 14.12 16.03
C GLU A 124 3.32 13.22 15.18
N GLY A 125 3.58 11.97 15.65
CA GLY A 125 4.39 10.97 14.92
C GLY A 125 3.73 10.55 13.62
N PHE A 126 2.42 10.28 13.67
CA PHE A 126 1.64 9.98 12.48
C PHE A 126 1.59 11.17 11.51
N ALA A 127 1.34 12.38 12.02
CA ALA A 127 1.37 13.60 11.20
C ALA A 127 2.75 13.86 10.57
N ALA A 128 3.85 13.55 11.28
CA ALA A 128 5.20 13.61 10.72
C ALA A 128 5.41 12.59 9.60
N SER A 129 4.94 11.35 9.80
CA SER A 129 4.98 10.30 8.78
C SER A 129 4.19 10.68 7.53
N LEU A 130 3.03 11.31 7.71
CA LEU A 130 2.19 11.78 6.62
C LEU A 130 2.89 12.89 5.81
N ARG A 131 3.54 13.86 6.51
CA ARG A 131 4.36 14.90 5.85
C ARG A 131 5.50 14.30 5.03
N GLN A 132 6.19 13.27 5.53
CA GLN A 132 7.25 12.60 4.78
C GLN A 132 6.71 11.89 3.54
N ALA A 133 5.59 11.18 3.66
CA ALA A 133 4.93 10.56 2.51
C ALA A 133 4.54 11.61 1.45
N ILE A 134 3.94 12.72 1.86
CA ILE A 134 3.59 13.85 0.97
C ILE A 134 4.82 14.42 0.27
N ALA A 135 5.94 14.58 1.00
CA ALA A 135 7.19 15.13 0.43
C ALA A 135 7.80 14.24 -0.65
N LEU A 136 7.62 12.91 -0.57
CA LEU A 136 8.02 11.96 -1.62
C LEU A 136 7.11 12.06 -2.86
N ALA A 137 5.95 12.68 -2.73
CA ALA A 137 5.00 12.95 -3.79
C ALA A 137 4.53 11.71 -4.58
N PRO A 138 4.16 10.59 -3.92
CA PRO A 138 3.56 9.46 -4.61
C PRO A 138 2.25 9.87 -5.30
N GLU A 139 1.73 9.05 -6.18
CA GLU A 139 0.44 9.30 -6.85
C GLU A 139 -0.74 8.93 -5.96
N ASN A 140 -0.52 7.98 -5.04
CA ASN A 140 -1.53 7.52 -4.09
C ASN A 140 -0.96 7.42 -2.67
N ILE A 141 -1.78 7.73 -1.68
CA ILE A 141 -1.52 7.44 -0.27
C ILE A 141 -2.77 6.79 0.30
N THR A 142 -2.63 5.58 0.85
CA THR A 142 -3.72 4.90 1.55
C THR A 142 -3.46 4.99 3.05
N VAL A 143 -4.43 5.52 3.78
CA VAL A 143 -4.40 5.57 5.23
C VAL A 143 -5.29 4.47 5.77
N HIS A 144 -4.68 3.51 6.43
CA HIS A 144 -5.35 2.42 7.11
C HIS A 144 -5.51 2.73 8.60
N THR A 145 -6.62 2.30 9.18
CA THR A 145 -6.79 2.25 10.63
C THR A 145 -6.38 0.87 11.13
N LEU A 146 -5.57 0.82 12.18
CA LEU A 146 -5.10 -0.44 12.73
C LEU A 146 -6.27 -1.37 13.06
N THR A 147 -6.20 -2.59 12.58
CA THR A 147 -7.16 -3.65 12.86
C THR A 147 -6.52 -4.71 13.74
N LEU A 148 -7.08 -4.94 14.93
CA LEU A 148 -6.61 -5.95 15.85
C LEU A 148 -7.18 -7.32 15.47
N LYS A 149 -6.34 -8.18 14.88
CA LYS A 149 -6.69 -9.57 14.61
C LYS A 149 -6.40 -10.41 15.85
N ARG A 150 -7.29 -11.36 16.19
CA ARG A 150 -7.17 -12.25 17.37
C ARG A 150 -5.84 -13.00 17.49
N ALA A 151 -5.19 -13.28 16.37
CA ALA A 151 -3.89 -13.97 16.29
C ALA A 151 -2.70 -13.02 16.09
N SER A 152 -2.87 -11.69 16.24
CA SER A 152 -1.75 -10.77 16.14
C SER A 152 -0.91 -10.82 17.41
N ASN A 153 0.42 -10.69 17.28
CA ASN A 153 1.33 -10.62 18.44
C ASN A 153 0.95 -9.50 19.41
N ILE A 154 0.39 -8.40 18.92
CA ILE A 154 -0.10 -7.27 19.70
C ILE A 154 -1.20 -7.71 20.69
N VAL A 155 -2.11 -8.59 20.26
CA VAL A 155 -3.19 -9.12 21.10
C VAL A 155 -2.68 -10.25 22.00
N VAL A 156 -1.81 -11.12 21.49
CA VAL A 156 -1.27 -12.26 22.22
C VAL A 156 -0.36 -11.81 23.39
N GLU A 157 0.40 -10.74 23.19
CA GLU A 157 1.31 -10.19 24.21
C GLU A 157 0.59 -9.31 25.25
N HIS A 158 -0.76 -9.22 25.23
CA HIS A 158 -1.54 -8.34 26.11
C HIS A 158 -0.96 -6.94 26.23
N ARG A 159 -0.33 -6.44 25.18
CA ARG A 159 0.07 -5.04 25.14
C ARG A 159 -1.23 -4.24 25.18
N ALA A 160 -1.61 -3.82 26.40
CA ALA A 160 -2.54 -2.71 26.59
C ALA A 160 -1.84 -1.52 25.92
N ALA A 161 -2.02 -1.39 24.64
CA ALA A 161 -1.49 -0.28 23.93
C ALA A 161 -2.28 0.93 24.40
N ASP A 162 -1.59 1.88 24.95
CA ASP A 162 -2.02 3.25 25.00
C ASP A 162 -2.15 3.69 23.54
N TYR A 163 -3.29 3.34 22.93
CA TYR A 163 -3.58 3.74 21.57
C TYR A 163 -3.81 5.23 21.59
N ALA A 164 -2.94 5.97 20.96
CA ALA A 164 -3.17 7.38 20.71
C ALA A 164 -4.55 7.58 20.09
N ASP A 165 -5.10 8.76 20.23
CA ASP A 165 -6.38 9.10 19.61
C ASP A 165 -6.30 8.96 18.08
N VAL A 166 -6.80 7.82 17.58
CA VAL A 166 -6.75 7.48 16.15
C VAL A 166 -7.62 8.43 15.34
N ALA A 167 -8.70 8.94 15.91
CA ALA A 167 -9.51 9.96 15.27
C ALA A 167 -8.70 11.24 15.03
N ALA A 168 -7.96 11.71 16.05
CA ALA A 168 -7.06 12.85 15.89
C ALA A 168 -5.91 12.60 14.90
N MET A 169 -5.41 11.35 14.79
CA MET A 169 -4.47 10.99 13.73
C MET A 169 -5.11 11.17 12.34
N LEU A 170 -6.35 10.71 12.16
CA LEU A 170 -7.06 10.81 10.88
C LEU A 170 -7.42 12.26 10.52
N ASP A 171 -7.62 13.16 11.50
CA ASP A 171 -7.80 14.59 11.24
C ASP A 171 -6.57 15.20 10.53
N SER A 172 -5.38 14.65 10.78
CA SER A 172 -4.16 15.05 10.07
C SER A 172 -4.21 14.77 8.57
N CYS A 173 -5.13 13.91 8.09
CA CYS A 173 -5.30 13.64 6.67
C CYS A 173 -5.81 14.85 5.86
N SER A 174 -6.29 15.93 6.52
CA SER A 174 -6.54 17.21 5.86
C SER A 174 -5.33 17.73 5.09
N MET A 175 -4.11 17.46 5.56
CA MET A 175 -2.85 17.78 4.86
C MET A 175 -2.76 17.14 3.46
N LEU A 176 -3.41 15.98 3.24
CA LEU A 176 -3.46 15.35 1.91
C LEU A 176 -4.27 16.18 0.93
N ALA A 177 -5.41 16.71 1.37
CA ALA A 177 -6.24 17.59 0.54
C ALA A 177 -5.49 18.88 0.18
N GLU A 178 -4.78 19.48 1.14
CA GLU A 178 -3.93 20.66 0.92
C GLU A 178 -2.78 20.37 -0.07
N ALA A 179 -2.25 19.14 -0.07
CA ALA A 179 -1.22 18.68 -1.00
C ALA A 179 -1.76 18.23 -2.38
N GLY A 180 -3.08 18.42 -2.63
CA GLY A 180 -3.72 18.14 -3.92
C GLY A 180 -4.20 16.71 -4.12
N TYR A 181 -4.19 15.87 -3.07
CA TYR A 181 -4.81 14.55 -3.12
C TYR A 181 -6.32 14.67 -2.86
N ARG A 182 -7.07 13.72 -3.42
CA ARG A 182 -8.52 13.60 -3.21
C ARG A 182 -8.86 12.22 -2.68
N PRO A 183 -9.78 12.09 -1.69
CA PRO A 183 -10.28 10.78 -1.29
C PRO A 183 -11.09 10.21 -2.45
N TYR A 184 -10.85 8.94 -2.80
CA TYR A 184 -11.57 8.29 -3.91
C TYR A 184 -12.21 6.97 -3.51
N TYR A 185 -11.81 6.42 -2.36
CA TYR A 185 -12.24 5.11 -1.91
C TYR A 185 -12.17 5.03 -0.39
N MET A 186 -13.18 4.44 0.22
CA MET A 186 -13.28 4.27 1.67
C MET A 186 -13.89 2.91 1.98
N TYR A 187 -13.31 2.20 2.94
CA TYR A 187 -13.89 0.95 3.43
C TYR A 187 -13.62 0.74 4.92
N ARG A 188 -14.50 -0.01 5.57
CA ARG A 188 -14.36 -0.38 6.97
C ARG A 188 -14.09 -1.87 7.10
N GLN A 189 -13.09 -2.23 7.91
CA GLN A 189 -12.86 -3.62 8.33
C GLN A 189 -13.47 -3.86 9.71
N LYS A 190 -13.90 -5.10 9.97
CA LYS A 190 -14.31 -5.50 11.32
C LYS A 190 -13.12 -5.47 12.27
N GLY A 191 -13.28 -4.82 13.44
CA GLY A 191 -12.25 -4.75 14.48
C GLY A 191 -11.20 -3.65 14.26
N THR A 192 -11.48 -2.65 13.44
CA THR A 192 -10.68 -1.42 13.41
C THR A 192 -10.80 -0.68 14.73
N LEU A 193 -9.72 -0.03 15.16
CA LEU A 193 -9.74 0.83 16.32
C LEU A 193 -10.78 1.94 16.13
N GLN A 194 -11.55 2.21 17.18
CA GLN A 194 -12.60 3.23 17.20
C GLN A 194 -13.65 3.10 16.06
N ASN A 195 -13.73 1.92 15.39
CA ASN A 195 -14.61 1.69 14.22
C ASN A 195 -14.41 2.66 13.07
N LEU A 196 -13.19 3.16 12.88
CA LEU A 196 -12.84 4.11 11.84
C LEU A 196 -12.55 3.41 10.50
N GLU A 197 -12.63 4.19 9.43
CA GLU A 197 -12.47 3.70 8.06
C GLU A 197 -11.00 3.75 7.60
N ASN A 198 -10.74 2.98 6.53
CA ASN A 198 -9.54 3.11 5.71
C ASN A 198 -9.87 3.99 4.51
N ILE A 199 -8.99 4.92 4.17
CA ILE A 199 -9.25 5.90 3.11
C ILE A 199 -8.08 5.89 2.11
N GLY A 200 -8.42 5.69 0.84
CA GLY A 200 -7.50 5.86 -0.27
C GLY A 200 -7.55 7.30 -0.81
N TRP A 201 -6.40 7.93 -0.88
CA TRP A 201 -6.19 9.27 -1.42
C TRP A 201 -5.36 9.19 -2.69
N ALA A 202 -5.74 9.89 -3.74
CA ALA A 202 -5.02 9.91 -5.00
C ALA A 202 -4.90 11.33 -5.56
N LYS A 203 -3.84 11.57 -6.32
CA LYS A 203 -3.82 12.70 -7.26
C LYS A 203 -4.83 12.41 -8.36
N PRO A 204 -5.52 13.43 -8.90
CA PRO A 204 -6.52 13.23 -9.95
C PRO A 204 -5.97 12.44 -11.15
N GLY A 205 -6.68 11.38 -11.55
CA GLY A 205 -6.30 10.49 -12.64
C GLY A 205 -5.37 9.33 -12.26
N PHE A 206 -5.07 9.16 -10.95
CA PHE A 206 -4.26 8.06 -10.44
C PHE A 206 -5.01 7.17 -9.43
N GLU A 207 -6.33 7.27 -9.38
CA GLU A 207 -7.16 6.44 -8.53
C GLU A 207 -6.95 4.95 -8.84
N CYS A 208 -6.85 4.10 -7.82
CA CYS A 208 -6.69 2.66 -7.99
C CYS A 208 -7.99 2.03 -8.50
N LEU A 209 -8.00 1.60 -9.74
CA LEU A 209 -9.19 1.02 -10.37
C LEU A 209 -9.57 -0.32 -9.74
N TYR A 210 -8.60 -1.12 -9.32
CA TYR A 210 -8.86 -2.37 -8.61
C TYR A 210 -9.68 -2.13 -7.33
N ASN A 211 -9.32 -1.13 -6.53
CA ASN A 211 -10.05 -0.79 -5.31
C ASN A 211 -11.47 -0.31 -5.61
N ILE A 212 -11.63 0.53 -6.65
CA ILE A 212 -12.95 1.03 -7.07
C ILE A 212 -13.85 -0.13 -7.51
N TYR A 213 -13.35 -1.05 -8.34
CA TYR A 213 -14.15 -2.17 -8.84
C TYR A 213 -14.53 -3.17 -7.75
N ILE A 214 -13.63 -3.45 -6.81
CA ILE A 214 -13.97 -4.31 -5.66
C ILE A 214 -15.05 -3.68 -4.79
N CYS A 215 -14.96 -2.38 -4.47
CA CYS A 215 -16.00 -1.69 -3.72
C CYS A 215 -17.36 -1.76 -4.40
N LEU A 216 -17.41 -1.54 -5.72
CA LEU A 216 -18.66 -1.62 -6.49
C LEU A 216 -19.29 -3.01 -6.46
N LEU A 217 -18.48 -4.08 -6.46
CA LEU A 217 -18.97 -5.46 -6.39
C LEU A 217 -19.57 -5.81 -5.01
N TYR A 218 -19.07 -5.21 -3.93
CA TYR A 218 -19.59 -5.44 -2.57
C TYR A 218 -20.79 -4.56 -2.20
N THR A 219 -21.12 -3.55 -2.98
CA THR A 219 -22.23 -2.62 -2.72
C THR A 219 -23.44 -2.85 -3.62
N SER A 220 -23.41 -3.87 -4.46
CA SER A 220 -24.48 -4.18 -5.44
C SER A 220 -25.44 -5.29 -5.01
N ASP A 221 -25.53 -5.63 -3.70
CA ASP A 221 -26.54 -6.51 -3.12
C ASP A 221 -27.64 -5.74 -2.41
#